data_6ef781a094961233830d36ff4066dbe9
#
_entry.id   6ef781a094961233830d36ff4066dbe9
#
_cell.length_a   1.000
_cell.length_b   1.000
_cell.length_c   1.000
_cell.angle_alpha   90.00
_cell.angle_beta   90.00
_cell.angle_gamma   90.00
#
_symmetry.space_group_name_H-M   'P 1'
#
loop_
_entity.id
_entity.type
_entity.pdbx_description
1 polymer ?
#
loop_
_entity_poly.entity_id
_entity_poly.type
_entity_poly.pdbx_seq_one_letter_code
_entity_poly.pdbx_strand_id
1 'polypeptide(L)'
;MMKRIFFISLALVISCVTGLSQEKPTIDEYAARYQNLVTRVGANGLGVETLLNHWEEDYPDDVNPKVGLFNFYLAKSQSFTIDSLRVSKYLGNEPVISLKDSTGQNVYYYQIAHYDDELFGKASQSIDKAIEMAPDRLDLRLIKVSALINYEGESPDMALRDLKGLIDYNYTKHPKWTYPGLEMQDDSFASLLQDYCYTFFKMGTPRTFKAFKDLSEKVLSYEPKNTLFMTNLGSYYLVAEHNDKAALKMYNKVLKLRPDDYTAIKNCVLLARNEKNTKLEKKYLQKLVEVTTDETERTSAKVRLQAL
;
A
#
# COMPACT_ATOMS: atom_id res chain seq x y z
N MET A 1 75.19 35.13 -54.41
CA MET A 1 74.12 35.29 -53.35
C MET A 1 73.10 34.18 -53.54
N MET A 2 73.26 33.06 -52.84
CA MET A 2 72.37 31.90 -52.91
C MET A 2 71.45 31.87 -51.67
N LYS A 3 70.16 32.07 -51.86
CA LYS A 3 69.14 31.91 -50.81
C LYS A 3 68.87 30.41 -50.62
N ARG A 4 69.24 29.88 -49.46
CA ARG A 4 68.82 28.53 -49.03
C ARG A 4 67.34 28.59 -48.51
N ILE A 5 66.46 27.85 -49.17
CA ILE A 5 65.10 27.60 -48.77
C ILE A 5 65.14 26.37 -47.87
N PHE A 6 64.76 26.56 -46.60
CA PHE A 6 64.54 25.48 -45.62
C PHE A 6 63.11 24.96 -45.81
N PHE A 7 62.94 23.68 -46.23
CA PHE A 7 61.69 22.96 -46.16
C PHE A 7 61.53 22.38 -44.73
N ILE A 8 60.57 22.88 -44.00
CA ILE A 8 60.15 22.28 -42.72
C ILE A 8 59.07 21.27 -43.06
N SER A 9 59.39 19.97 -42.95
CA SER A 9 58.44 18.88 -43.05
C SER A 9 57.64 18.83 -41.75
N LEU A 10 56.38 19.25 -41.83
CA LEU A 10 55.42 19.09 -40.71
C LEU A 10 54.90 17.63 -40.75
N ALA A 11 55.49 16.76 -39.88
CA ALA A 11 54.97 15.42 -39.63
C ALA A 11 53.64 15.52 -38.85
N LEU A 12 52.52 15.26 -39.52
CA LEU A 12 51.20 15.11 -38.86
C LEU A 12 51.20 13.78 -38.11
N VAL A 13 51.38 13.85 -36.78
CA VAL A 13 51.13 12.72 -35.88
C VAL A 13 49.63 12.60 -35.76
N ILE A 14 49.02 11.69 -36.53
CA ILE A 14 47.64 11.23 -36.31
C ILE A 14 47.69 10.32 -35.10
N SER A 15 47.44 10.88 -33.90
CA SER A 15 47.12 10.09 -32.71
C SER A 15 45.78 9.46 -32.92
N CYS A 16 45.77 8.19 -33.31
CA CYS A 16 44.57 7.35 -33.16
C CYS A 16 44.22 7.30 -31.67
N VAL A 17 43.31 8.15 -31.25
CA VAL A 17 42.62 7.96 -29.99
C VAL A 17 41.71 6.76 -30.23
N THR A 18 42.23 5.56 -29.92
CA THR A 18 41.37 4.40 -29.69
C THR A 18 40.49 4.76 -28.53
N GLY A 19 39.26 5.19 -28.84
CA GLY A 19 38.23 5.36 -27.84
C GLY A 19 38.11 4.01 -27.14
N LEU A 20 38.56 3.92 -25.91
CA LEU A 20 38.17 2.88 -25.00
C LEU A 20 36.64 3.07 -24.88
N SER A 21 35.88 2.29 -25.64
CA SER A 21 34.46 2.18 -25.39
C SER A 21 34.35 1.65 -23.96
N GLN A 22 33.97 2.51 -23.05
CA GLN A 22 33.71 2.11 -21.68
C GLN A 22 32.65 1.02 -21.79
N GLU A 23 32.99 -0.18 -21.35
CA GLU A 23 32.10 -1.31 -21.43
C GLU A 23 30.81 -0.96 -20.70
N LYS A 24 29.67 -1.17 -21.36
CA LYS A 24 28.33 -0.84 -20.85
C LYS A 24 28.13 -1.57 -19.52
N PRO A 25 27.75 -0.86 -18.41
CA PRO A 25 27.51 -1.52 -17.15
C PRO A 25 26.42 -2.59 -17.28
N THR A 26 26.58 -3.71 -16.61
CA THR A 26 25.54 -4.76 -16.56
C THR A 26 24.32 -4.31 -15.77
N ILE A 27 23.19 -5.02 -15.92
CA ILE A 27 21.96 -4.77 -15.15
C ILE A 27 22.24 -4.84 -13.64
N ASP A 28 23.01 -5.84 -13.19
CA ASP A 28 23.38 -6.00 -11.79
C ASP A 28 24.26 -4.85 -11.28
N GLU A 29 25.16 -4.34 -12.10
CA GLU A 29 25.97 -3.16 -11.76
C GLU A 29 25.12 -1.89 -11.68
N TYR A 30 24.15 -1.70 -12.58
CA TYR A 30 23.18 -0.61 -12.48
C TYR A 30 22.35 -0.70 -11.20
N ALA A 31 21.83 -1.88 -10.89
CA ALA A 31 21.04 -2.13 -9.68
C ALA A 31 21.86 -1.83 -8.42
N ALA A 32 23.12 -2.28 -8.36
CA ALA A 32 24.03 -2.02 -7.24
C ALA A 32 24.36 -0.52 -7.12
N ARG A 33 24.64 0.18 -8.23
CA ARG A 33 24.88 1.63 -8.24
C ARG A 33 23.67 2.40 -7.77
N TYR A 34 22.46 2.05 -8.25
CA TYR A 34 21.20 2.65 -7.83
C TYR A 34 20.98 2.48 -6.33
N GLN A 35 21.08 1.26 -5.81
CA GLN A 35 20.91 0.98 -4.38
C GLN A 35 21.89 1.75 -3.51
N ASN A 36 23.19 1.78 -3.91
CA ASN A 36 24.21 2.54 -3.21
C ASN A 36 23.94 4.05 -3.23
N LEU A 37 23.49 4.59 -4.37
CA LEU A 37 23.20 6.00 -4.51
C LEU A 37 22.00 6.40 -3.64
N VAL A 38 20.88 5.67 -3.74
CA VAL A 38 19.67 5.92 -2.94
C VAL A 38 19.95 5.83 -1.43
N THR A 39 20.77 4.87 -1.01
CA THR A 39 21.19 4.76 0.41
C THR A 39 21.94 5.98 0.91
N ARG A 40 22.73 6.65 0.04
CA ARG A 40 23.54 7.81 0.42
C ARG A 40 22.79 9.13 0.36
N VAL A 41 21.96 9.33 -0.66
CA VAL A 41 21.35 10.64 -0.95
C VAL A 41 19.83 10.64 -0.92
N GLY A 42 19.19 9.49 -0.65
CA GLY A 42 17.74 9.32 -0.71
C GLY A 42 17.22 9.05 -2.11
N ALA A 43 15.97 8.61 -2.20
CA ALA A 43 15.33 8.22 -3.46
C ALA A 43 15.26 9.37 -4.49
N ASN A 44 15.08 10.62 -4.04
CA ASN A 44 15.02 11.83 -4.86
C ASN A 44 16.36 12.61 -4.91
N GLY A 45 17.46 11.98 -4.50
CA GLY A 45 18.76 12.61 -4.40
C GLY A 45 19.42 12.94 -5.74
N LEU A 46 20.44 13.78 -5.68
CA LEU A 46 21.19 14.21 -6.87
C LEU A 46 21.81 13.01 -7.60
N GLY A 47 21.62 12.97 -8.93
CA GLY A 47 22.17 11.94 -9.81
C GLY A 47 21.31 10.66 -9.94
N VAL A 48 20.30 10.46 -9.09
CA VAL A 48 19.41 9.28 -9.16
C VAL A 48 18.66 9.22 -10.49
N GLU A 49 18.02 10.32 -10.90
CA GLU A 49 17.32 10.41 -12.17
C GLU A 49 18.23 10.15 -13.37
N THR A 50 19.42 10.75 -13.38
CA THR A 50 20.41 10.55 -14.45
C THR A 50 20.85 9.10 -14.56
N LEU A 51 21.14 8.44 -13.42
CA LEU A 51 21.51 7.02 -13.39
C LEU A 51 20.41 6.14 -13.96
N LEU A 52 19.16 6.39 -13.57
CA LEU A 52 17.99 5.61 -14.02
C LEU A 52 17.71 5.81 -15.52
N ASN A 53 17.89 7.03 -16.04
CA ASN A 53 17.72 7.31 -17.47
C ASN A 53 18.81 6.60 -18.30
N HIS A 54 20.07 6.61 -17.87
CA HIS A 54 21.13 5.84 -18.53
C HIS A 54 20.89 4.33 -18.45
N TRP A 55 20.38 3.83 -17.34
CA TRP A 55 20.01 2.42 -17.23
C TRP A 55 18.87 2.06 -18.21
N GLU A 56 17.85 2.90 -18.32
CA GLU A 56 16.75 2.72 -19.27
C GLU A 56 17.22 2.78 -20.74
N GLU A 57 18.11 3.73 -21.07
CA GLU A 57 18.69 3.84 -22.41
C GLU A 57 19.51 2.58 -22.79
N ASP A 58 20.28 2.07 -21.82
CA ASP A 58 21.12 0.88 -22.01
C ASP A 58 20.32 -0.42 -22.07
N TYR A 59 19.22 -0.51 -21.29
CA TYR A 59 18.39 -1.69 -21.12
C TYR A 59 16.90 -1.34 -21.18
N PRO A 60 16.38 -0.99 -22.36
CA PRO A 60 14.99 -0.50 -22.51
C PRO A 60 13.93 -1.54 -22.12
N ASP A 61 14.28 -2.83 -22.14
CA ASP A 61 13.38 -3.93 -21.76
C ASP A 61 13.46 -4.28 -20.26
N ASP A 62 14.32 -3.62 -19.49
CA ASP A 62 14.39 -3.82 -18.05
C ASP A 62 13.34 -2.96 -17.33
N VAL A 63 12.53 -3.60 -16.50
CA VAL A 63 11.46 -2.93 -15.72
C VAL A 63 12.00 -2.07 -14.57
N ASN A 64 13.18 -2.42 -14.05
CA ASN A 64 13.71 -1.82 -12.82
C ASN A 64 13.97 -0.30 -12.90
N PRO A 65 14.51 0.28 -14.00
CA PRO A 65 14.64 1.74 -14.09
C PRO A 65 13.29 2.46 -14.05
N LYS A 66 12.20 1.87 -14.58
CA LYS A 66 10.85 2.45 -14.47
C LYS A 66 10.35 2.47 -13.04
N VAL A 67 10.59 1.40 -12.29
CA VAL A 67 10.27 1.34 -10.84
C VAL A 67 11.14 2.34 -10.08
N GLY A 68 12.40 2.47 -10.43
CA GLY A 68 13.31 3.48 -9.85
C GLY A 68 12.82 4.91 -10.09
N LEU A 69 12.39 5.25 -11.33
CA LEU A 69 11.84 6.56 -11.68
C LEU A 69 10.52 6.84 -10.96
N PHE A 70 9.66 5.82 -10.80
CA PHE A 70 8.48 5.94 -9.95
C PHE A 70 8.85 6.39 -8.53
N ASN A 71 9.79 5.67 -7.89
CA ASN A 71 10.24 5.99 -6.54
C ASN A 71 10.88 7.39 -6.45
N PHE A 72 11.67 7.77 -7.46
CA PHE A 72 12.30 9.07 -7.54
C PHE A 72 11.28 10.21 -7.62
N TYR A 73 10.35 10.15 -8.56
CA TYR A 73 9.34 11.18 -8.74
C TYR A 73 8.34 11.21 -7.59
N LEU A 74 7.95 10.06 -7.04
CA LEU A 74 7.09 9.97 -5.86
C LEU A 74 7.74 10.67 -4.66
N ALA A 75 8.99 10.36 -4.36
CA ALA A 75 9.71 10.99 -3.26
C ALA A 75 9.94 12.50 -3.51
N LYS A 76 10.17 12.90 -4.77
CA LYS A 76 10.38 14.29 -5.15
C LYS A 76 9.09 15.12 -5.12
N SER A 77 7.92 14.48 -5.33
CA SER A 77 6.62 15.15 -5.26
C SER A 77 6.20 15.51 -3.84
N GLN A 78 6.77 14.84 -2.82
CA GLN A 78 6.34 14.98 -1.44
C GLN A 78 6.97 16.17 -0.72
N SER A 79 6.14 16.88 0.02
CA SER A 79 6.52 17.82 1.07
C SER A 79 5.68 17.58 2.31
N PHE A 80 6.12 18.06 3.48
CA PHE A 80 5.44 17.79 4.73
C PHE A 80 5.23 19.08 5.51
N THR A 81 4.04 19.21 6.12
CA THR A 81 3.73 20.24 7.11
C THR A 81 3.38 19.62 8.45
N ILE A 82 3.42 20.41 9.52
CA ILE A 82 2.88 20.02 10.83
C ILE A 82 1.64 20.85 11.05
N ASP A 83 0.49 20.20 10.99
CA ASP A 83 -0.81 20.86 11.13
C ASP A 83 -1.49 20.47 12.45
N SER A 84 -2.21 21.41 13.05
CA SER A 84 -2.95 21.18 14.28
C SER A 84 -4.41 20.87 13.99
N LEU A 85 -4.90 19.76 14.58
CA LEU A 85 -6.28 19.32 14.47
C LEU A 85 -6.89 19.10 15.86
N ARG A 86 -8.24 19.05 15.94
CA ARG A 86 -8.99 18.77 17.15
C ARG A 86 -9.42 17.30 17.30
N VAL A 87 -8.99 16.44 16.37
CA VAL A 87 -9.28 15.01 16.39
C VAL A 87 -8.07 14.23 16.87
N SER A 88 -8.30 13.22 17.73
CA SER A 88 -7.23 12.39 18.30
C SER A 88 -6.63 11.38 17.32
N LYS A 89 -7.28 11.17 16.17
CA LYS A 89 -6.79 10.36 15.05
C LYS A 89 -7.13 11.04 13.74
N TYR A 90 -6.16 11.08 12.81
CA TYR A 90 -6.35 11.61 11.47
C TYR A 90 -5.91 10.57 10.44
N LEU A 91 -6.83 10.16 9.58
CA LEU A 91 -6.63 9.07 8.59
C LEU A 91 -6.00 7.81 9.20
N GLY A 92 -6.44 7.44 10.40
CA GLY A 92 -5.96 6.29 11.14
C GLY A 92 -4.59 6.44 11.79
N ASN A 93 -3.97 7.62 11.71
CA ASN A 93 -2.68 7.90 12.33
C ASN A 93 -2.85 8.58 13.68
N GLU A 94 -1.93 8.28 14.59
CA GLU A 94 -1.79 8.98 15.86
C GLU A 94 -1.06 10.32 15.65
N PRO A 95 -1.32 11.35 16.47
CA PRO A 95 -0.61 12.62 16.38
C PRO A 95 0.89 12.47 16.75
N VAL A 96 1.74 13.29 16.15
CA VAL A 96 3.18 13.38 16.51
C VAL A 96 3.35 13.97 17.91
N ILE A 97 2.48 14.95 18.26
CA ILE A 97 2.44 15.63 19.55
C ILE A 97 1.00 15.93 19.90
N SER A 98 0.68 15.84 21.22
CA SER A 98 -0.60 16.28 21.80
C SER A 98 -0.33 17.29 22.89
N LEU A 99 -0.90 18.48 22.79
CA LEU A 99 -0.74 19.58 23.74
C LEU A 99 -2.12 20.06 24.22
N LYS A 100 -2.12 20.81 25.33
CA LYS A 100 -3.32 21.54 25.77
C LYS A 100 -3.20 23.01 25.36
N ASP A 101 -4.29 23.57 24.87
CA ASP A 101 -4.37 25.01 24.60
C ASP A 101 -4.63 25.81 25.91
N SER A 102 -4.74 27.13 25.79
CA SER A 102 -4.99 28.02 26.89
C SER A 102 -6.33 27.79 27.64
N THR A 103 -7.26 27.06 27.00
CA THR A 103 -8.55 26.67 27.58
C THR A 103 -8.52 25.28 28.23
N GLY A 104 -7.39 24.57 28.18
CA GLY A 104 -7.22 23.20 28.66
C GLY A 104 -7.69 22.10 27.67
N GLN A 105 -8.13 22.47 26.47
CA GLN A 105 -8.54 21.50 25.44
C GLN A 105 -7.34 20.90 24.73
N ASN A 106 -7.44 19.63 24.33
CA ASN A 106 -6.40 18.95 23.58
C ASN A 106 -6.32 19.49 22.14
N VAL A 107 -5.10 19.72 21.68
CA VAL A 107 -4.72 20.03 20.30
C VAL A 107 -3.73 18.97 19.86
N TYR A 108 -3.97 18.36 18.72
CA TYR A 108 -3.18 17.26 18.18
C TYR A 108 -2.46 17.73 16.93
N TYR A 109 -1.17 17.47 16.84
CA TYR A 109 -0.32 17.88 15.73
C TYR A 109 0.03 16.68 14.87
N TYR A 110 -0.20 16.80 13.57
CA TYR A 110 0.02 15.75 12.59
C TYR A 110 1.04 16.18 11.55
N GLN A 111 1.89 15.27 11.15
CA GLN A 111 2.68 15.45 9.93
C GLN A 111 1.79 15.10 8.74
N ILE A 112 1.49 16.08 7.90
CA ILE A 112 0.65 15.94 6.71
C ILE A 112 1.52 16.01 5.47
N ALA A 113 1.37 15.01 4.59
CA ALA A 113 2.04 14.98 3.30
C ALA A 113 1.24 15.80 2.27
N HIS A 114 1.96 16.58 1.48
CA HIS A 114 1.46 17.30 0.31
C HIS A 114 2.23 16.84 -0.90
N TYR A 115 1.59 16.85 -2.06
CA TYR A 115 2.16 16.35 -3.30
C TYR A 115 2.12 17.43 -4.37
N ASP A 116 3.19 17.51 -5.14
CA ASP A 116 3.22 18.23 -6.41
C ASP A 116 2.58 17.35 -7.48
N ASP A 117 1.51 17.86 -8.10
CA ASP A 117 0.69 17.08 -9.04
C ASP A 117 1.45 16.69 -10.30
N GLU A 118 2.37 17.55 -10.81
CA GLU A 118 3.15 17.26 -12.02
C GLU A 118 4.14 16.11 -11.74
N LEU A 119 4.86 16.19 -10.62
CA LEU A 119 5.82 15.16 -10.22
C LEU A 119 5.13 13.85 -9.86
N PHE A 120 3.98 13.91 -9.18
CA PHE A 120 3.17 12.71 -8.92
C PHE A 120 2.65 12.09 -10.22
N GLY A 121 2.27 12.92 -11.19
CA GLY A 121 1.89 12.46 -12.53
C GLY A 121 3.03 11.73 -13.25
N LYS A 122 4.29 12.23 -13.15
CA LYS A 122 5.48 11.54 -13.69
C LYS A 122 5.73 10.20 -12.98
N ALA A 123 5.56 10.15 -11.65
CA ALA A 123 5.63 8.89 -10.91
C ALA A 123 4.58 7.90 -11.43
N SER A 124 3.32 8.31 -11.54
CA SER A 124 2.23 7.45 -12.03
C SER A 124 2.50 6.93 -13.44
N GLN A 125 3.00 7.76 -14.35
CA GLN A 125 3.37 7.33 -15.71
C GLN A 125 4.51 6.30 -15.71
N SER A 126 5.48 6.45 -14.80
CA SER A 126 6.62 5.53 -14.71
C SER A 126 6.17 4.16 -14.22
N ILE A 127 5.32 4.10 -13.20
CA ILE A 127 4.82 2.81 -12.69
C ILE A 127 3.83 2.17 -13.67
N ASP A 128 3.05 2.95 -14.43
CA ASP A 128 2.15 2.41 -15.46
C ASP A 128 2.95 1.71 -16.57
N LYS A 129 4.04 2.31 -17.03
CA LYS A 129 4.96 1.66 -17.98
C LYS A 129 5.58 0.40 -17.41
N ALA A 130 5.99 0.39 -16.13
CA ALA A 130 6.51 -0.82 -15.48
C ALA A 130 5.45 -1.95 -15.43
N ILE A 131 4.19 -1.61 -15.17
CA ILE A 131 3.06 -2.57 -15.18
C ILE A 131 2.79 -3.10 -16.60
N GLU A 132 2.90 -2.26 -17.63
CA GLU A 132 2.77 -2.67 -19.03
C GLU A 132 3.87 -3.65 -19.44
N MET A 133 5.12 -3.40 -19.00
CA MET A 133 6.28 -4.26 -19.28
C MET A 133 6.23 -5.59 -18.52
N ALA A 134 5.68 -5.60 -17.30
CA ALA A 134 5.63 -6.77 -16.42
C ALA A 134 4.21 -6.95 -15.84
N PRO A 135 3.21 -7.32 -16.66
CA PRO A 135 1.79 -7.32 -16.28
C PRO A 135 1.44 -8.31 -15.17
N ASP A 136 2.24 -9.36 -14.96
CA ASP A 136 2.05 -10.37 -13.92
C ASP A 136 2.74 -10.00 -12.58
N ARG A 137 3.45 -8.87 -12.52
CA ARG A 137 4.04 -8.32 -11.30
C ARG A 137 2.96 -7.63 -10.46
N LEU A 138 2.39 -8.36 -9.49
CA LEU A 138 1.34 -7.86 -8.62
C LEU A 138 1.82 -6.70 -7.73
N ASP A 139 3.05 -6.78 -7.24
CA ASP A 139 3.66 -5.75 -6.41
C ASP A 139 3.66 -4.37 -7.07
N LEU A 140 3.90 -4.27 -8.39
CA LEU A 140 3.88 -3.00 -9.11
C LEU A 140 2.50 -2.34 -9.09
N ARG A 141 1.44 -3.13 -9.23
CA ARG A 141 0.07 -2.63 -9.14
C ARG A 141 -0.26 -2.16 -7.73
N LEU A 142 0.20 -2.90 -6.72
CA LEU A 142 -0.08 -2.61 -5.32
C LEU A 142 0.71 -1.41 -4.81
N ILE A 143 1.97 -1.21 -5.21
CA ILE A 143 2.72 0.01 -4.84
C ILE A 143 2.11 1.27 -5.48
N LYS A 144 1.59 1.18 -6.72
CA LYS A 144 0.82 2.27 -7.33
C LYS A 144 -0.41 2.62 -6.50
N VAL A 145 -1.20 1.61 -6.12
CA VAL A 145 -2.39 1.81 -5.27
C VAL A 145 -2.03 2.47 -3.93
N SER A 146 -0.95 2.01 -3.30
CA SER A 146 -0.47 2.61 -2.03
C SER A 146 -0.08 4.08 -2.20
N ALA A 147 0.57 4.44 -3.30
CA ALA A 147 0.89 5.83 -3.62
C ALA A 147 -0.38 6.67 -3.85
N LEU A 148 -1.37 6.12 -4.56
CA LEU A 148 -2.67 6.77 -4.78
C LEU A 148 -3.41 7.03 -3.47
N ILE A 149 -3.49 6.05 -2.55
CA ILE A 149 -4.13 6.22 -1.24
C ILE A 149 -3.51 7.39 -0.48
N ASN A 150 -2.18 7.47 -0.47
CA ASN A 150 -1.48 8.54 0.23
C ASN A 150 -1.68 9.91 -0.44
N TYR A 151 -1.71 9.96 -1.77
CA TYR A 151 -1.94 11.16 -2.55
C TYR A 151 -3.38 11.69 -2.39
N GLU A 152 -4.37 10.80 -2.47
CA GLU A 152 -5.80 11.16 -2.40
C GLU A 152 -6.29 11.46 -0.97
N GLY A 153 -5.59 10.94 0.04
CA GLY A 153 -5.96 11.15 1.45
C GLY A 153 -7.38 10.69 1.77
N GLU A 154 -8.28 11.62 2.09
CA GLU A 154 -9.64 11.31 2.57
C GLU A 154 -10.58 10.69 1.51
N SER A 155 -10.24 10.79 0.22
CA SER A 155 -11.10 10.40 -0.91
C SER A 155 -10.40 9.43 -1.85
N PRO A 156 -10.20 8.14 -1.49
CA PRO A 156 -9.38 7.19 -2.25
C PRO A 156 -10.10 6.65 -3.50
N ASP A 157 -10.60 7.54 -4.36
CA ASP A 157 -11.44 7.17 -5.51
C ASP A 157 -10.63 6.51 -6.63
N MET A 158 -9.42 7.02 -6.94
CA MET A 158 -8.52 6.44 -7.94
C MET A 158 -7.95 5.11 -7.45
N ALA A 159 -7.50 5.04 -6.19
CA ALA A 159 -7.02 3.82 -5.57
C ALA A 159 -8.09 2.72 -5.57
N LEU A 160 -9.33 3.06 -5.21
CA LEU A 160 -10.47 2.12 -5.23
C LEU A 160 -10.78 1.65 -6.66
N ARG A 161 -10.75 2.54 -7.64
CA ARG A 161 -10.96 2.20 -9.06
C ARG A 161 -9.89 1.20 -9.53
N ASP A 162 -8.62 1.46 -9.23
CA ASP A 162 -7.50 0.61 -9.64
C ASP A 162 -7.57 -0.76 -8.94
N LEU A 163 -7.94 -0.81 -7.65
CA LEU A 163 -8.18 -2.07 -6.94
C LEU A 163 -9.35 -2.87 -7.53
N LYS A 164 -10.47 -2.22 -7.86
CA LYS A 164 -11.61 -2.88 -8.51
C LYS A 164 -11.23 -3.43 -9.89
N GLY A 165 -10.46 -2.67 -10.67
CA GLY A 165 -9.91 -3.12 -11.95
C GLY A 165 -8.95 -4.30 -11.81
N LEU A 166 -8.11 -4.30 -10.78
CA LEU A 166 -7.22 -5.40 -10.44
C LEU A 166 -7.99 -6.68 -10.07
N ILE A 167 -9.09 -6.56 -9.30
CA ILE A 167 -9.97 -7.68 -8.99
C ILE A 167 -10.58 -8.24 -10.28
N ASP A 168 -11.14 -7.37 -11.14
CA ASP A 168 -11.69 -7.82 -12.42
C ASP A 168 -10.64 -8.53 -13.28
N TYR A 169 -9.43 -7.99 -13.36
CA TYR A 169 -8.32 -8.60 -14.09
C TYR A 169 -7.96 -9.98 -13.52
N ASN A 170 -7.85 -10.11 -12.19
CA ASN A 170 -7.55 -11.37 -11.53
C ASN A 170 -8.56 -12.47 -11.90
N TYR A 171 -9.86 -12.18 -11.76
CA TYR A 171 -10.91 -13.19 -11.96
C TYR A 171 -11.29 -13.43 -13.41
N THR A 172 -10.92 -12.55 -14.35
CA THR A 172 -11.23 -12.71 -15.78
C THR A 172 -10.04 -13.22 -16.58
N LYS A 173 -8.82 -12.89 -16.20
CA LYS A 173 -7.59 -13.25 -16.93
C LYS A 173 -6.81 -14.38 -16.27
N HIS A 174 -7.05 -14.64 -14.98
CA HIS A 174 -6.34 -15.66 -14.19
C HIS A 174 -4.82 -15.59 -14.33
N PRO A 175 -4.20 -14.40 -14.09
CA PRO A 175 -2.77 -14.23 -14.26
C PRO A 175 -1.99 -15.11 -13.26
N LYS A 176 -0.80 -15.52 -13.66
CA LYS A 176 0.15 -16.15 -12.73
C LYS A 176 0.91 -15.06 -12.01
N TRP A 177 0.33 -14.54 -10.97
CA TRP A 177 0.93 -13.46 -10.20
C TRP A 177 2.33 -13.83 -9.68
N THR A 178 3.23 -12.87 -9.79
CA THR A 178 4.53 -12.88 -9.12
C THR A 178 4.61 -11.72 -8.14
N TYR A 179 5.28 -11.94 -7.01
CA TYR A 179 5.51 -10.92 -5.99
C TYR A 179 6.91 -11.15 -5.40
N PRO A 180 7.89 -10.23 -5.60
CA PRO A 180 9.24 -10.40 -5.09
C PRO A 180 9.26 -10.64 -3.59
N GLY A 181 9.91 -11.73 -3.16
CA GLY A 181 10.00 -12.10 -1.74
C GLY A 181 8.77 -12.78 -1.14
N LEU A 182 7.70 -13.02 -1.94
CA LEU A 182 6.51 -13.74 -1.51
C LEU A 182 6.23 -14.90 -2.47
N GLU A 183 6.11 -16.12 -1.93
CA GLU A 183 5.58 -17.24 -2.67
C GLU A 183 4.06 -17.15 -2.73
N MET A 184 3.53 -16.97 -3.96
CA MET A 184 2.09 -16.79 -4.17
C MET A 184 1.34 -18.11 -3.98
N GLN A 185 0.42 -18.13 -3.01
CA GLN A 185 -0.52 -19.21 -2.73
C GLN A 185 -1.92 -18.83 -3.26
N ASP A 186 -2.86 -19.75 -3.27
CA ASP A 186 -4.22 -19.53 -3.79
C ASP A 186 -4.96 -18.39 -3.09
N ASP A 187 -4.71 -18.18 -1.79
CA ASP A 187 -5.34 -17.13 -0.98
C ASP A 187 -4.52 -15.83 -0.87
N SER A 188 -3.29 -15.79 -1.44
CA SER A 188 -2.39 -14.64 -1.32
C SER A 188 -2.99 -13.37 -1.90
N PHE A 189 -3.67 -13.47 -3.06
CA PHE A 189 -4.32 -12.31 -3.67
C PHE A 189 -5.40 -11.70 -2.78
N ALA A 190 -6.28 -12.55 -2.21
CA ALA A 190 -7.33 -12.10 -1.29
C ALA A 190 -6.73 -11.50 0.00
N SER A 191 -5.65 -12.09 0.52
CA SER A 191 -4.94 -11.60 1.70
C SER A 191 -4.32 -10.23 1.47
N LEU A 192 -3.67 -10.00 0.31
CA LEU A 192 -3.11 -8.71 -0.06
C LEU A 192 -4.20 -7.64 -0.25
N LEU A 193 -5.37 -7.99 -0.81
CA LEU A 193 -6.51 -7.08 -0.89
C LEU A 193 -7.06 -6.72 0.50
N GLN A 194 -6.99 -7.63 1.46
CA GLN A 194 -7.44 -7.38 2.83
C GLN A 194 -6.62 -6.28 3.51
N ASP A 195 -5.34 -6.13 3.19
CA ASP A 195 -4.50 -5.04 3.73
C ASP A 195 -5.02 -3.67 3.27
N TYR A 196 -5.53 -3.55 2.05
CA TYR A 196 -6.18 -2.33 1.56
C TYR A 196 -7.56 -2.11 2.19
N CYS A 197 -8.33 -3.16 2.37
CA CYS A 197 -9.57 -3.09 3.15
C CYS A 197 -9.30 -2.57 4.57
N TYR A 198 -8.30 -3.12 5.25
CA TYR A 198 -7.90 -2.68 6.58
C TYR A 198 -7.42 -1.22 6.59
N THR A 199 -6.65 -0.80 5.58
CA THR A 199 -6.21 0.59 5.42
C THR A 199 -7.39 1.53 5.32
N PHE A 200 -8.36 1.27 4.44
CA PHE A 200 -9.56 2.08 4.31
C PHE A 200 -10.39 2.12 5.60
N PHE A 201 -10.55 0.97 6.26
CA PHE A 201 -11.26 0.89 7.54
C PHE A 201 -10.56 1.71 8.64
N LYS A 202 -9.23 1.62 8.72
CA LYS A 202 -8.41 2.33 9.71
C LYS A 202 -8.47 3.84 9.51
N MET A 203 -8.50 4.33 8.27
CA MET A 203 -8.60 5.76 7.96
C MET A 203 -9.87 6.40 8.52
N GLY A 204 -10.99 5.67 8.59
CA GLY A 204 -12.14 6.00 9.42
C GLY A 204 -13.01 7.18 8.96
N THR A 205 -12.87 7.65 7.70
CA THR A 205 -13.75 8.66 7.13
C THR A 205 -14.97 8.04 6.45
N PRO A 206 -16.07 8.77 6.25
CA PRO A 206 -17.22 8.23 5.53
C PRO A 206 -16.88 7.70 4.13
N ARG A 207 -15.96 8.35 3.41
CA ARG A 207 -15.53 7.94 2.07
C ARG A 207 -14.67 6.69 2.11
N THR A 208 -13.74 6.59 3.07
CA THR A 208 -12.89 5.40 3.21
C THR A 208 -13.67 4.20 3.73
N PHE A 209 -14.66 4.39 4.61
CA PHE A 209 -15.61 3.31 4.97
C PHE A 209 -16.41 2.84 3.76
N LYS A 210 -16.84 3.76 2.89
CA LYS A 210 -17.49 3.38 1.64
C LYS A 210 -16.55 2.59 0.73
N ALA A 211 -15.29 3.01 0.60
CA ALA A 211 -14.27 2.28 -0.17
C ALA A 211 -14.04 0.87 0.38
N PHE A 212 -13.95 0.72 1.71
CA PHE A 212 -13.86 -0.56 2.40
C PHE A 212 -15.03 -1.50 2.05
N LYS A 213 -16.27 -0.99 2.11
CA LYS A 213 -17.46 -1.72 1.71
C LYS A 213 -17.41 -2.12 0.25
N ASP A 214 -17.21 -1.14 -0.64
CA ASP A 214 -17.24 -1.33 -2.09
C ASP A 214 -16.20 -2.35 -2.57
N LEU A 215 -14.99 -2.32 -1.97
CA LEU A 215 -13.94 -3.28 -2.27
C LEU A 215 -14.33 -4.69 -1.81
N SER A 216 -14.90 -4.81 -0.61
CA SER A 216 -15.38 -6.08 -0.07
C SER A 216 -16.53 -6.67 -0.92
N GLU A 217 -17.50 -5.86 -1.31
CA GLU A 217 -18.58 -6.26 -2.20
C GLU A 217 -18.06 -6.70 -3.58
N LYS A 218 -17.03 -6.02 -4.09
CA LYS A 218 -16.41 -6.36 -5.38
C LYS A 218 -15.79 -7.76 -5.35
N VAL A 219 -15.05 -8.12 -4.29
CA VAL A 219 -14.53 -9.49 -4.14
C VAL A 219 -15.67 -10.49 -4.01
N LEU A 220 -16.67 -10.20 -3.18
CA LEU A 220 -17.83 -11.09 -2.99
C LEU A 220 -18.68 -11.29 -4.24
N SER A 221 -18.60 -10.41 -5.24
CA SER A 221 -19.24 -10.62 -6.53
C SER A 221 -18.64 -11.79 -7.32
N TYR A 222 -17.38 -12.12 -7.08
CA TYR A 222 -16.67 -13.27 -7.65
C TYR A 222 -16.62 -14.46 -6.68
N GLU A 223 -16.43 -14.19 -5.40
CA GLU A 223 -16.31 -15.19 -4.33
C GLU A 223 -17.41 -15.02 -3.27
N PRO A 224 -18.66 -15.39 -3.55
CA PRO A 224 -19.80 -15.08 -2.68
C PRO A 224 -19.78 -15.81 -1.31
N LYS A 225 -18.84 -16.76 -1.11
CA LYS A 225 -18.62 -17.49 0.14
C LYS A 225 -17.30 -17.11 0.84
N ASN A 226 -16.60 -16.10 0.37
CA ASN A 226 -15.36 -15.66 1.02
C ASN A 226 -15.67 -15.02 2.38
N THR A 227 -15.34 -15.76 3.46
CA THR A 227 -15.68 -15.37 4.84
C THR A 227 -14.96 -14.11 5.29
N LEU A 228 -13.75 -13.85 4.76
CA LEU A 228 -12.96 -12.67 5.09
C LEU A 228 -13.71 -11.38 4.70
N PHE A 229 -14.14 -11.27 3.44
CA PHE A 229 -14.86 -10.10 2.94
C PHE A 229 -16.32 -10.05 3.43
N MET A 230 -16.94 -11.18 3.78
CA MET A 230 -18.21 -11.17 4.51
C MET A 230 -18.04 -10.56 5.92
N THR A 231 -16.95 -10.89 6.62
CA THR A 231 -16.63 -10.31 7.93
C THR A 231 -16.39 -8.80 7.82
N ASN A 232 -15.73 -8.36 6.74
CA ASN A 232 -15.57 -6.94 6.45
C ASN A 232 -16.91 -6.21 6.35
N LEU A 233 -17.87 -6.76 5.59
CA LEU A 233 -19.21 -6.17 5.51
C LEU A 233 -19.92 -6.14 6.86
N GLY A 234 -19.75 -7.18 7.69
CA GLY A 234 -20.23 -7.16 9.08
C GLY A 234 -19.63 -6.00 9.87
N SER A 235 -18.33 -5.78 9.76
CA SER A 235 -17.62 -4.70 10.44
C SER A 235 -18.03 -3.32 9.91
N TYR A 236 -18.28 -3.18 8.61
CA TYR A 236 -18.82 -1.96 8.03
C TYR A 236 -20.19 -1.61 8.62
N TYR A 237 -21.13 -2.57 8.65
CA TYR A 237 -22.45 -2.34 9.23
C TYR A 237 -22.38 -1.99 10.72
N LEU A 238 -21.48 -2.63 11.45
CA LEU A 238 -21.31 -2.38 12.89
C LEU A 238 -20.76 -0.99 13.18
N VAL A 239 -19.70 -0.59 12.48
CA VAL A 239 -18.92 0.60 12.84
C VAL A 239 -19.35 1.84 12.05
N ALA A 240 -19.61 1.72 10.75
CA ALA A 240 -19.93 2.86 9.89
C ALA A 240 -21.42 3.17 9.83
N GLU A 241 -22.28 2.13 9.80
CA GLU A 241 -23.73 2.32 9.72
C GLU A 241 -24.44 2.20 11.08
N HIS A 242 -23.75 1.75 12.14
CA HIS A 242 -24.34 1.46 13.45
C HIS A 242 -25.59 0.55 13.36
N ASN A 243 -25.52 -0.40 12.41
CA ASN A 243 -26.61 -1.33 12.10
C ASN A 243 -26.28 -2.73 12.63
N ASP A 244 -26.49 -2.91 13.93
CA ASP A 244 -26.17 -4.14 14.66
C ASP A 244 -26.87 -5.37 14.06
N LYS A 245 -28.11 -5.19 13.60
CA LYS A 245 -28.90 -6.29 12.98
C LYS A 245 -28.28 -6.75 11.65
N ALA A 246 -27.84 -5.83 10.81
CA ALA A 246 -27.16 -6.16 9.54
C ALA A 246 -25.78 -6.79 9.81
N ALA A 247 -25.02 -6.24 10.76
CA ALA A 247 -23.73 -6.78 11.19
C ALA A 247 -23.86 -8.23 11.68
N LEU A 248 -24.79 -8.49 12.60
CA LEU A 248 -25.04 -9.83 13.13
C LEU A 248 -25.47 -10.83 12.04
N LYS A 249 -26.27 -10.39 11.07
CA LYS A 249 -26.65 -11.20 9.92
C LYS A 249 -25.43 -11.65 9.11
N MET A 250 -24.46 -10.75 8.89
CA MET A 250 -23.22 -11.08 8.15
C MET A 250 -22.33 -12.01 8.95
N TYR A 251 -22.09 -11.74 10.24
CA TYR A 251 -21.29 -12.65 11.08
C TYR A 251 -21.92 -14.04 11.21
N ASN A 252 -23.23 -14.13 11.31
CA ASN A 252 -23.92 -15.42 11.32
C ASN A 252 -23.76 -16.20 10.00
N LYS A 253 -23.65 -15.52 8.85
CA LYS A 253 -23.33 -16.18 7.58
C LYS A 253 -21.90 -16.72 7.59
N VAL A 254 -20.94 -15.95 8.11
CA VAL A 254 -19.55 -16.37 8.28
C VAL A 254 -19.49 -17.62 9.18
N LEU A 255 -20.14 -17.58 10.36
CA LEU A 255 -20.11 -18.67 11.33
C LEU A 255 -20.88 -19.93 10.88
N LYS A 256 -21.72 -19.84 9.85
CA LYS A 256 -22.27 -21.04 9.18
C LYS A 256 -21.27 -21.73 8.28
N LEU A 257 -20.32 -20.98 7.69
CA LEU A 257 -19.28 -21.49 6.80
C LEU A 257 -18.03 -21.88 7.60
N ARG A 258 -17.67 -21.10 8.61
CA ARG A 258 -16.53 -21.27 9.51
C ARG A 258 -16.97 -21.04 10.95
N PRO A 259 -17.42 -22.11 11.66
CA PRO A 259 -17.96 -21.99 13.01
C PRO A 259 -16.97 -21.49 14.07
N ASP A 260 -15.69 -21.58 13.78
CA ASP A 260 -14.53 -21.19 14.58
C ASP A 260 -13.89 -19.86 14.15
N ASP A 261 -14.52 -19.10 13.27
CA ASP A 261 -13.99 -17.81 12.81
C ASP A 261 -13.86 -16.83 13.97
N TYR A 262 -12.62 -16.63 14.43
CA TYR A 262 -12.29 -15.80 15.58
C TYR A 262 -12.81 -14.37 15.45
N THR A 263 -12.61 -13.75 14.29
CA THR A 263 -13.01 -12.34 14.08
C THR A 263 -14.52 -12.16 14.13
N ALA A 264 -15.27 -13.05 13.50
CA ALA A 264 -16.73 -13.02 13.53
C ALA A 264 -17.27 -13.27 14.97
N ILE A 265 -16.67 -14.22 15.71
CA ILE A 265 -17.05 -14.51 17.10
C ILE A 265 -16.79 -13.29 17.98
N LYS A 266 -15.59 -12.70 17.89
CA LYS A 266 -15.19 -11.53 18.69
C LYS A 266 -16.09 -10.33 18.42
N ASN A 267 -16.42 -10.06 17.16
CA ASN A 267 -17.32 -8.99 16.78
C ASN A 267 -18.77 -9.26 17.26
N CYS A 268 -19.22 -10.52 17.27
CA CYS A 268 -20.52 -10.87 17.88
C CYS A 268 -20.54 -10.66 19.39
N VAL A 269 -19.43 -10.87 20.11
CA VAL A 269 -19.33 -10.52 21.54
C VAL A 269 -19.46 -9.01 21.74
N LEU A 270 -18.73 -8.21 20.93
CA LEU A 270 -18.79 -6.74 20.99
C LEU A 270 -20.23 -6.23 20.74
N LEU A 271 -20.85 -6.73 19.69
CA LEU A 271 -22.22 -6.39 19.32
C LEU A 271 -23.20 -6.74 20.45
N ALA A 272 -23.13 -7.95 21.02
CA ALA A 272 -23.99 -8.37 22.12
C ALA A 272 -23.82 -7.48 23.37
N ARG A 273 -22.61 -6.97 23.64
CA ARG A 273 -22.35 -6.02 24.71
C ARG A 273 -23.00 -4.66 24.44
N ASN A 274 -22.87 -4.15 23.22
CA ASN A 274 -23.46 -2.87 22.82
C ASN A 274 -24.99 -2.91 22.97
N GLU A 275 -25.61 -4.02 22.54
CA GLU A 275 -27.04 -4.24 22.68
C GLU A 275 -27.50 -4.62 24.11
N LYS A 276 -26.56 -4.79 25.07
CA LYS A 276 -26.82 -5.28 26.43
C LYS A 276 -27.55 -6.65 26.43
N ASN A 277 -27.31 -7.45 25.40
CA ASN A 277 -27.93 -8.76 25.24
C ASN A 277 -27.09 -9.85 25.92
N THR A 278 -27.30 -10.02 27.23
CA THR A 278 -26.55 -10.97 28.06
C THR A 278 -26.59 -12.42 27.54
N LYS A 279 -27.74 -12.85 27.00
CA LYS A 279 -27.87 -14.21 26.45
C LYS A 279 -26.99 -14.41 25.21
N LEU A 280 -26.94 -13.42 24.34
CA LEU A 280 -26.13 -13.44 23.12
C LEU A 280 -24.64 -13.31 23.48
N GLU A 281 -24.30 -12.45 24.46
CA GLU A 281 -22.93 -12.28 24.94
C GLU A 281 -22.38 -13.59 25.51
N LYS A 282 -23.14 -14.26 26.40
CA LYS A 282 -22.74 -15.58 26.94
C LYS A 282 -22.44 -16.59 25.85
N LYS A 283 -23.32 -16.70 24.85
CA LYS A 283 -23.17 -17.63 23.71
C LYS A 283 -21.85 -17.42 22.98
N TYR A 284 -21.52 -16.15 22.66
CA TYR A 284 -20.31 -15.87 21.86
C TYR A 284 -19.04 -15.81 22.71
N LEU A 285 -19.12 -15.44 23.99
CA LEU A 285 -17.99 -15.56 24.92
C LEU A 285 -17.56 -17.02 25.09
N GLN A 286 -18.49 -17.98 25.20
CA GLN A 286 -18.17 -19.42 25.26
C GLN A 286 -17.36 -19.83 24.03
N LYS A 287 -17.79 -19.45 22.84
CA LYS A 287 -17.07 -19.71 21.59
C LYS A 287 -15.71 -19.01 21.55
N LEU A 288 -15.62 -17.77 22.02
CA LEU A 288 -14.36 -17.02 22.06
C LEU A 288 -13.32 -17.72 22.92
N VAL A 289 -13.71 -18.24 24.08
CA VAL A 289 -12.82 -19.03 24.95
C VAL A 289 -12.24 -20.25 24.26
N GLU A 290 -13.03 -20.90 23.38
CA GLU A 290 -12.61 -22.08 22.62
C GLU A 290 -11.63 -21.75 21.49
N VAL A 291 -11.85 -20.63 20.76
CA VAL A 291 -11.12 -20.32 19.53
C VAL A 291 -9.93 -19.38 19.71
N THR A 292 -9.92 -18.54 20.77
CA THR A 292 -8.81 -17.59 20.97
C THR A 292 -7.51 -18.29 21.33
N THR A 293 -6.41 -17.84 20.73
CA THR A 293 -5.05 -18.28 21.05
C THR A 293 -4.37 -17.40 22.11
N ASP A 294 -4.98 -16.23 22.42
CA ASP A 294 -4.49 -15.28 23.43
C ASP A 294 -4.99 -15.67 24.82
N GLU A 295 -4.09 -16.08 25.71
CA GLU A 295 -4.41 -16.49 27.08
C GLU A 295 -4.97 -15.36 27.93
N THR A 296 -4.56 -14.10 27.68
CA THR A 296 -5.09 -12.92 28.39
C THR A 296 -6.55 -12.69 27.99
N GLU A 297 -6.85 -12.75 26.69
CA GLU A 297 -8.21 -12.65 26.18
C GLU A 297 -9.08 -13.81 26.68
N ARG A 298 -8.55 -15.04 26.64
CA ARG A 298 -9.26 -16.22 27.17
C ARG A 298 -9.64 -16.08 28.63
N THR A 299 -8.70 -15.62 29.46
CA THR A 299 -8.93 -15.37 30.89
C THR A 299 -9.98 -14.29 31.10
N SER A 300 -9.84 -13.18 30.38
CA SER A 300 -10.82 -12.05 30.44
C SER A 300 -12.23 -12.49 30.03
N ALA A 301 -12.34 -13.33 28.98
CA ALA A 301 -13.60 -13.89 28.53
C ALA A 301 -14.23 -14.82 29.58
N LYS A 302 -13.43 -15.66 30.24
CA LYS A 302 -13.90 -16.54 31.34
C LYS A 302 -14.41 -15.73 32.54
N VAL A 303 -13.65 -14.72 32.98
CA VAL A 303 -14.06 -13.83 34.08
C VAL A 303 -15.38 -13.14 33.75
N ARG A 304 -15.51 -12.63 32.52
CA ARG A 304 -16.76 -11.98 32.06
C ARG A 304 -17.93 -12.95 32.04
N LEU A 305 -17.71 -14.23 31.60
CA LEU A 305 -18.75 -15.27 31.62
C LEU A 305 -19.28 -15.57 33.02
N GLN A 306 -18.43 -15.54 34.03
CA GLN A 306 -18.81 -15.76 35.43
C GLN A 306 -19.62 -14.58 36.01
N ALA A 307 -19.39 -13.39 35.48
CA ALA A 307 -20.07 -12.14 35.93
C ALA A 307 -21.45 -11.91 35.27
N LEU A 308 -21.80 -12.67 34.24
CA LEU A 308 -23.09 -12.60 33.53
C LEU A 308 -24.09 -13.64 34.01
#